data_78d93ad96609826feadb8a092240fa7d
#
_entry.id   78d93ad96609826feadb8a092240fa7d
#
_cell.length_a   1.000
_cell.length_b   1.000
_cell.length_c   1.000
_cell.angle_alpha   90.00
_cell.angle_beta   90.00
_cell.angle_gamma   90.00
#
_symmetry.space_group_name_H-M   'P 1'
#
loop_
_entity.id
_entity.type
_entity.pdbx_description
1 polymer ?
#
loop_
_entity_poly.entity_id
_entity_poly.type
_entity_poly.pdbx_seq_one_letter_code
_entity_poly.pdbx_strand_id
1 'polypeptide(L)'
;MRRTVARIGLVAALALSMSVAAATAPPANADDNVGLVSSARSAAGLMNYAINLDSNVGESEMASAADLIPSVGGALLTSYPQLGTLFAQSESASFAPDLAAALAKAGVSVHSIGPTRVAAVPESERAVGGATPADPAAAPAAESAEDGPVAGEPAADAPDVPTVTIPDPNSRVGSAHSNWGAEAMDARGAAEVAVTRAPVTVGIIDSGIDDTQPDLVGRVDTARSVSCAVNGVPNQAEDARRFSREHGTHVAGVIAANHNDIGIDGIAPEATLVSIKALNESDLLYPEALVCAYEWATTHQVDIVHNSYQMDPWVYWNPTDPEQAAALEAAERAIHRAQSSGLAVIAGSGDRGVDIDHPTTDSDSPTDSTPIPNRSVEGARMVPAQVSGVVSVSSVGMEDWNAEPLRATLM
;
A
#
# COMPACT_ATOMS: atom_id res chain seq x y z
N MET A 1 26.70 -47.10 46.33
CA MET A 1 25.30 -47.17 45.82
C MET A 1 24.83 -45.78 45.48
N ARG A 2 24.95 -45.39 44.22
CA ARG A 2 24.44 -44.10 43.68
C ARG A 2 23.28 -44.42 42.77
N ARG A 3 22.06 -43.98 43.07
CA ARG A 3 20.89 -44.09 42.22
C ARG A 3 20.82 -42.86 41.31
N THR A 4 20.98 -43.08 40.01
CA THR A 4 20.75 -42.13 38.94
C THR A 4 19.25 -42.08 38.68
N VAL A 5 18.64 -40.94 38.82
CA VAL A 5 17.24 -40.70 38.46
C VAL A 5 17.25 -40.02 37.08
N ALA A 6 16.84 -40.75 36.06
CA ALA A 6 16.59 -40.21 34.72
C ALA A 6 15.26 -39.47 34.74
N ARG A 7 15.27 -38.17 34.44
CA ARG A 7 14.06 -37.39 34.14
C ARG A 7 13.79 -37.50 32.63
N ILE A 8 12.73 -38.22 32.29
CA ILE A 8 12.16 -38.23 30.96
C ILE A 8 11.20 -37.03 30.89
N GLY A 9 11.58 -36.01 30.15
CA GLY A 9 10.72 -34.88 29.81
C GLY A 9 9.79 -35.27 28.67
N LEU A 10 8.51 -35.38 28.96
CA LEU A 10 7.45 -35.59 27.97
C LEU A 10 7.11 -34.23 27.35
N VAL A 11 7.58 -33.98 26.12
CA VAL A 11 7.14 -32.84 25.32
C VAL A 11 5.81 -33.23 24.67
N ALA A 12 4.71 -32.76 25.24
CA ALA A 12 3.40 -32.85 24.60
C ALA A 12 3.33 -31.80 23.48
N ALA A 13 3.49 -32.23 22.23
CA ALA A 13 3.15 -31.42 21.08
C ALA A 13 1.64 -31.29 20.99
N LEU A 14 1.12 -30.12 21.33
CA LEU A 14 -0.28 -29.77 21.11
C LEU A 14 -0.44 -29.37 19.64
N ALA A 15 -0.79 -30.34 18.79
CA ALA A 15 -1.24 -30.05 17.43
C ALA A 15 -2.66 -29.46 17.52
N LEU A 16 -2.76 -28.14 17.44
CA LEU A 16 -4.04 -27.44 17.30
C LEU A 16 -4.46 -27.58 15.84
N SER A 17 -5.29 -28.58 15.54
CA SER A 17 -5.98 -28.71 14.26
C SER A 17 -7.08 -27.66 14.21
N MET A 18 -6.81 -26.50 13.64
CA MET A 18 -7.85 -25.55 13.23
C MET A 18 -8.60 -26.15 12.05
N SER A 19 -9.75 -26.73 12.31
CA SER A 19 -10.73 -27.03 11.28
C SER A 19 -11.33 -25.69 10.82
N VAL A 20 -10.81 -25.14 9.72
CA VAL A 20 -11.47 -24.06 9.00
C VAL A 20 -12.76 -24.66 8.44
N ALA A 21 -13.87 -24.39 9.10
CA ALA A 21 -15.18 -24.59 8.49
C ALA A 21 -15.30 -23.56 7.36
N ALA A 22 -15.09 -24.00 6.13
CA ALA A 22 -15.45 -23.22 4.95
C ALA A 22 -16.97 -22.98 5.04
N ALA A 23 -17.34 -21.77 5.45
CA ALA A 23 -18.70 -21.28 5.24
C ALA A 23 -18.87 -21.19 3.72
N THR A 24 -19.56 -22.15 3.13
CA THR A 24 -20.02 -22.06 1.74
C THR A 24 -21.03 -20.93 1.69
N ALA A 25 -20.64 -19.82 1.07
CA ALA A 25 -21.57 -18.79 0.66
C ALA A 25 -22.66 -19.45 -0.22
N PRO A 26 -23.93 -19.04 -0.08
CA PRO A 26 -24.98 -19.55 -0.97
C PRO A 26 -24.60 -19.20 -2.41
N PRO A 27 -24.93 -20.06 -3.38
CA PRO A 27 -24.67 -19.75 -4.78
C PRO A 27 -25.36 -18.44 -5.14
N ALA A 28 -24.61 -17.48 -5.67
CA ALA A 28 -25.16 -16.26 -6.25
C ALA A 28 -26.16 -16.66 -7.34
N ASN A 29 -27.38 -16.15 -7.25
CA ASN A 29 -28.38 -16.36 -8.28
C ASN A 29 -27.85 -15.76 -9.58
N ALA A 30 -27.89 -16.53 -10.66
CA ALA A 30 -27.37 -16.20 -11.98
C ALA A 30 -28.13 -15.05 -12.73
N ASP A 31 -29.05 -14.38 -12.05
CA ASP A 31 -29.92 -13.35 -12.65
C ASP A 31 -29.60 -11.90 -12.21
N ASP A 32 -28.61 -11.67 -11.34
CA ASP A 32 -28.22 -10.33 -10.88
C ASP A 32 -26.95 -9.78 -11.57
N ASN A 33 -26.72 -10.12 -12.81
CA ASN A 33 -25.55 -9.69 -13.59
C ASN A 33 -25.68 -8.25 -14.14
N VAL A 34 -26.25 -7.33 -13.35
CA VAL A 34 -26.09 -5.89 -13.60
C VAL A 34 -24.89 -5.45 -12.80
N GLY A 35 -23.74 -5.38 -13.47
CA GLY A 35 -22.50 -4.89 -12.86
C GLY A 35 -22.72 -3.54 -12.16
N LEU A 36 -22.04 -3.31 -11.06
CA LEU A 36 -22.07 -2.05 -10.33
C LEU A 36 -21.42 -0.95 -11.18
N VAL A 37 -22.24 -0.25 -11.94
CA VAL A 37 -21.81 0.88 -12.78
C VAL A 37 -22.28 2.16 -12.12
N SER A 38 -21.34 3.07 -11.82
CA SER A 38 -21.65 4.39 -11.28
C SER A 38 -22.59 5.14 -12.23
N SER A 39 -23.65 5.70 -11.67
CA SER A 39 -24.64 6.50 -12.43
C SER A 39 -24.18 7.94 -12.65
N ALA A 40 -22.89 8.22 -12.44
CA ALA A 40 -22.25 9.53 -12.57
C ALA A 40 -22.84 10.65 -11.68
N ARG A 41 -22.21 10.93 -10.57
CA ARG A 41 -22.23 12.30 -10.06
C ARG A 41 -21.28 13.09 -10.95
N SER A 42 -21.82 14.03 -11.69
CA SER A 42 -21.05 15.01 -12.45
C SER A 42 -20.21 15.87 -11.48
N ALA A 43 -19.05 15.38 -11.07
CA ALA A 43 -17.98 16.30 -10.76
C ALA A 43 -17.60 16.93 -12.09
N ALA A 44 -17.80 18.23 -12.25
CA ALA A 44 -17.31 18.94 -13.42
C ALA A 44 -15.77 18.88 -13.38
N GLY A 45 -15.16 18.09 -14.25
CA GLY A 45 -13.71 17.97 -14.33
C GLY A 45 -13.21 16.58 -14.71
N LEU A 46 -11.91 16.48 -14.80
CA LEU A 46 -11.21 15.25 -15.12
C LEU A 46 -11.27 14.28 -13.93
N MET A 47 -11.67 13.04 -14.18
CA MET A 47 -11.81 12.00 -13.15
C MET A 47 -11.04 10.75 -13.54
N ASN A 48 -10.52 10.04 -12.54
CA ASN A 48 -9.99 8.68 -12.71
C ASN A 48 -11.07 7.66 -12.37
N TYR A 49 -11.08 6.56 -13.10
CA TYR A 49 -12.04 5.46 -12.99
C TYR A 49 -11.31 4.12 -12.84
N ALA A 50 -11.82 3.26 -11.97
CA ALA A 50 -11.50 1.84 -11.96
C ALA A 50 -12.52 1.09 -12.82
N ILE A 51 -12.04 0.15 -13.62
CA ILE A 51 -12.82 -0.69 -14.54
C ILE A 51 -12.42 -2.12 -14.23
N ASN A 52 -13.32 -2.88 -13.64
CA ASN A 52 -13.09 -4.28 -13.30
C ASN A 52 -13.91 -5.15 -14.24
N LEU A 53 -13.24 -5.98 -15.01
CA LEU A 53 -13.85 -6.99 -15.82
C LEU A 53 -14.14 -8.24 -14.97
N ASP A 54 -14.93 -9.17 -15.49
CA ASP A 54 -15.18 -10.43 -14.82
C ASP A 54 -13.88 -11.22 -14.63
N SER A 55 -13.80 -12.04 -13.59
CA SER A 55 -12.58 -12.73 -13.16
C SER A 55 -12.02 -13.76 -14.16
N ASN A 56 -12.74 -14.07 -15.22
CA ASN A 56 -12.37 -15.07 -16.24
C ASN A 56 -11.99 -14.45 -17.59
N VAL A 57 -11.80 -13.13 -17.68
CA VAL A 57 -11.43 -12.46 -18.93
C VAL A 57 -10.01 -12.79 -19.33
N GLY A 58 -9.82 -13.05 -20.63
CA GLY A 58 -8.51 -13.28 -21.22
C GLY A 58 -7.82 -11.99 -21.67
N GLU A 59 -6.56 -12.10 -22.10
CA GLU A 59 -5.77 -10.96 -22.60
C GLU A 59 -6.45 -10.25 -23.78
N SER A 60 -7.15 -10.99 -24.66
CA SER A 60 -7.86 -10.41 -25.81
C SER A 60 -9.04 -9.51 -25.39
N GLU A 61 -9.71 -9.87 -24.32
CA GLU A 61 -10.85 -9.11 -23.77
C GLU A 61 -10.33 -7.87 -23.02
N MET A 62 -9.21 -8.00 -22.30
CA MET A 62 -8.53 -6.85 -21.70
C MET A 62 -8.06 -5.85 -22.75
N ALA A 63 -7.46 -6.32 -23.85
CA ALA A 63 -7.06 -5.46 -24.97
C ALA A 63 -8.29 -4.78 -25.61
N SER A 64 -9.36 -5.53 -25.83
CA SER A 64 -10.60 -5.00 -26.38
C SER A 64 -11.24 -3.93 -25.49
N ALA A 65 -11.19 -4.14 -24.17
CA ALA A 65 -11.67 -3.14 -23.19
C ALA A 65 -10.83 -1.87 -23.24
N ALA A 66 -9.51 -2.00 -23.29
CA ALA A 66 -8.58 -0.88 -23.41
C ALA A 66 -8.82 -0.05 -24.69
N ASP A 67 -9.03 -0.72 -25.82
CA ASP A 67 -9.29 -0.10 -27.13
C ASP A 67 -10.63 0.65 -27.18
N LEU A 68 -11.59 0.29 -26.35
CA LEU A 68 -12.90 0.95 -26.29
C LEU A 68 -12.90 2.24 -25.48
N ILE A 69 -11.98 2.41 -24.52
CA ILE A 69 -11.91 3.58 -23.64
C ILE A 69 -11.86 4.91 -24.41
N PRO A 70 -10.99 5.09 -25.44
CA PRO A 70 -10.98 6.32 -26.22
C PRO A 70 -12.28 6.60 -26.97
N SER A 71 -13.02 5.56 -27.39
CA SER A 71 -14.27 5.70 -28.17
C SER A 71 -15.39 6.36 -27.36
N VAL A 72 -15.28 6.36 -26.02
CA VAL A 72 -16.24 6.96 -25.09
C VAL A 72 -15.67 8.17 -24.35
N GLY A 73 -14.59 8.77 -24.88
CA GLY A 73 -13.99 9.99 -24.33
C GLY A 73 -13.09 9.77 -23.12
N GLY A 74 -12.52 8.58 -22.97
CA GLY A 74 -11.53 8.29 -21.95
C GLY A 74 -10.10 8.18 -22.48
N ALA A 75 -9.13 8.23 -21.57
CA ALA A 75 -7.73 7.90 -21.80
C ALA A 75 -7.32 6.76 -20.85
N LEU A 76 -6.76 5.68 -21.38
CA LEU A 76 -6.25 4.59 -20.58
C LEU A 76 -5.03 5.07 -19.79
N LEU A 77 -4.99 4.79 -18.49
CA LEU A 77 -3.85 5.05 -17.59
C LEU A 77 -2.96 3.81 -17.46
N THR A 78 -3.55 2.74 -16.94
CA THR A 78 -2.86 1.46 -16.70
C THR A 78 -3.80 0.28 -16.94
N SER A 79 -3.21 -0.89 -17.17
CA SER A 79 -3.93 -2.15 -17.34
C SER A 79 -3.24 -3.26 -16.56
N TYR A 80 -4.01 -4.01 -15.79
CA TYR A 80 -3.55 -5.15 -14.98
C TYR A 80 -4.31 -6.41 -15.39
N PRO A 81 -3.89 -7.10 -16.47
CA PRO A 81 -4.60 -8.27 -17.00
C PRO A 81 -4.78 -9.36 -15.96
N GLN A 82 -3.80 -9.57 -15.11
CA GLN A 82 -3.82 -10.56 -14.03
C GLN A 82 -4.85 -10.27 -12.93
N LEU A 83 -5.35 -9.03 -12.87
CA LEU A 83 -6.44 -8.61 -11.98
C LEU A 83 -7.78 -8.51 -12.72
N GLY A 84 -7.76 -8.48 -14.04
CA GLY A 84 -8.94 -8.10 -14.83
C GLY A 84 -9.32 -6.62 -14.60
N THR A 85 -8.36 -5.75 -14.29
CA THR A 85 -8.60 -4.36 -13.89
C THR A 85 -7.85 -3.38 -14.80
N LEU A 86 -8.54 -2.30 -15.20
CA LEU A 86 -7.94 -1.17 -15.91
C LEU A 86 -8.24 0.12 -15.12
N PHE A 87 -7.38 1.12 -15.31
CA PHE A 87 -7.65 2.47 -14.85
C PHE A 87 -7.67 3.40 -16.06
N ALA A 88 -8.63 4.31 -16.06
CA ALA A 88 -8.80 5.28 -17.12
C ALA A 88 -9.14 6.66 -16.56
N GLN A 89 -8.89 7.69 -17.37
CA GLN A 89 -9.18 9.07 -17.05
C GLN A 89 -10.20 9.63 -18.06
N SER A 90 -11.20 10.37 -17.59
CA SER A 90 -12.21 10.98 -18.47
C SER A 90 -12.81 12.24 -17.85
N GLU A 91 -13.20 13.20 -18.71
CA GLU A 91 -14.03 14.37 -18.35
C GLU A 91 -15.52 14.12 -18.57
N SER A 92 -15.88 12.98 -19.23
CA SER A 92 -17.28 12.68 -19.53
C SER A 92 -18.02 12.23 -18.28
N ALA A 93 -19.07 12.94 -17.94
CA ALA A 93 -19.98 12.55 -16.85
C ALA A 93 -20.71 11.22 -17.12
N SER A 94 -20.82 10.79 -18.37
CA SER A 94 -21.42 9.52 -18.76
C SER A 94 -20.38 8.43 -19.07
N PHE A 95 -19.11 8.65 -18.74
CA PHE A 95 -18.03 7.72 -19.09
C PHE A 95 -18.33 6.27 -18.65
N ALA A 96 -18.70 6.05 -17.40
CA ALA A 96 -18.90 4.72 -16.87
C ALA A 96 -20.07 3.99 -17.56
N PRO A 97 -21.30 4.56 -17.67
CA PRO A 97 -22.39 3.91 -18.39
C PRO A 97 -22.12 3.76 -19.91
N ASP A 98 -21.46 4.73 -20.55
CA ASP A 98 -21.13 4.65 -21.98
C ASP A 98 -20.10 3.54 -22.25
N LEU A 99 -19.09 3.41 -21.39
CA LEU A 99 -18.10 2.34 -21.48
C LEU A 99 -18.74 0.97 -21.23
N ALA A 100 -19.59 0.86 -20.21
CA ALA A 100 -20.31 -0.40 -19.94
C ALA A 100 -21.15 -0.85 -21.14
N ALA A 101 -21.86 0.08 -21.79
CA ALA A 101 -22.63 -0.20 -22.99
C ALA A 101 -21.74 -0.62 -24.18
N ALA A 102 -20.57 0.02 -24.35
CA ALA A 102 -19.63 -0.33 -25.42
C ALA A 102 -19.02 -1.72 -25.18
N LEU A 103 -18.64 -2.05 -23.96
CA LEU A 103 -18.12 -3.37 -23.54
C LEU A 103 -19.15 -4.47 -23.77
N ALA A 104 -20.39 -4.26 -23.34
CA ALA A 104 -21.48 -5.20 -23.53
C ALA A 104 -21.73 -5.46 -25.04
N LYS A 105 -21.68 -4.42 -25.88
CA LYS A 105 -21.81 -4.54 -27.33
C LYS A 105 -20.66 -5.34 -27.97
N ALA A 106 -19.47 -5.24 -27.39
CA ALA A 106 -18.29 -5.99 -27.82
C ALA A 106 -18.24 -7.42 -27.24
N GLY A 107 -19.20 -7.80 -26.40
CA GLY A 107 -19.23 -9.10 -25.74
C GLY A 107 -18.22 -9.25 -24.58
N VAL A 108 -17.72 -8.14 -24.06
CA VAL A 108 -16.82 -8.11 -22.89
C VAL A 108 -17.66 -7.90 -21.65
N SER A 109 -17.57 -8.84 -20.71
CA SER A 109 -18.28 -8.76 -19.43
C SER A 109 -17.55 -7.87 -18.45
N VAL A 110 -18.29 -6.92 -17.87
CA VAL A 110 -17.76 -6.00 -16.85
C VAL A 110 -18.47 -6.24 -15.53
N HIS A 111 -17.68 -6.32 -14.45
CA HIS A 111 -18.19 -6.48 -13.09
C HIS A 111 -18.54 -5.13 -12.46
N SER A 112 -17.62 -4.15 -12.54
CA SER A 112 -17.87 -2.81 -12.00
C SER A 112 -17.07 -1.73 -12.74
N ILE A 113 -17.65 -0.52 -12.81
CA ILE A 113 -16.96 0.70 -13.28
C ILE A 113 -17.38 1.84 -12.37
N GLY A 114 -16.42 2.57 -11.82
CA GLY A 114 -16.68 3.72 -10.95
C GLY A 114 -15.46 4.60 -10.73
N PRO A 115 -15.67 5.81 -10.18
CA PRO A 115 -14.58 6.74 -9.91
C PRO A 115 -13.68 6.24 -8.77
N THR A 116 -12.42 6.71 -8.76
CA THR A 116 -11.47 6.40 -7.70
C THR A 116 -11.31 7.55 -6.72
N ARG A 117 -11.90 8.70 -6.99
CA ARG A 117 -11.79 9.93 -6.20
C ARG A 117 -13.08 10.76 -6.25
N VAL A 118 -13.19 11.76 -5.39
CA VAL A 118 -14.32 12.71 -5.37
C VAL A 118 -13.91 14.04 -5.98
N ALA A 119 -12.70 14.52 -5.68
CA ALA A 119 -12.16 15.72 -6.31
C ALA A 119 -11.69 15.44 -7.74
N ALA A 120 -11.81 16.44 -8.60
CA ALA A 120 -11.27 16.37 -9.95
C ALA A 120 -9.73 16.20 -9.94
N VAL A 121 -9.22 15.46 -10.90
CA VAL A 121 -7.78 15.30 -11.14
C VAL A 121 -7.17 16.65 -11.55
N PRO A 122 -6.04 17.06 -10.95
CA PRO A 122 -5.35 18.27 -11.39
C PRO A 122 -4.92 18.19 -12.86
N GLU A 123 -4.90 19.31 -13.54
CA GLU A 123 -4.47 19.36 -14.95
C GLU A 123 -3.03 18.86 -15.15
N SER A 124 -2.16 19.03 -14.14
CA SER A 124 -0.80 18.50 -14.15
C SER A 124 -0.71 16.98 -14.19
N GLU A 125 -1.78 16.29 -13.79
CA GLU A 125 -1.91 14.82 -13.81
C GLU A 125 -2.74 14.33 -15.01
N ARG A 126 -3.09 15.18 -15.95
CA ARG A 126 -3.81 14.78 -17.16
C ARG A 126 -2.97 13.79 -17.97
N ALA A 127 -3.55 12.66 -18.34
CA ALA A 127 -2.94 11.69 -19.23
C ALA A 127 -2.66 12.31 -20.59
N VAL A 128 -1.42 12.21 -21.04
CA VAL A 128 -1.06 12.66 -22.40
C VAL A 128 -1.55 11.58 -23.37
N GLY A 129 -2.50 11.93 -24.23
CA GLY A 129 -3.05 10.99 -25.20
C GLY A 129 -1.97 10.38 -26.09
N GLY A 130 -1.91 9.04 -26.12
CA GLY A 130 -0.97 8.28 -26.95
C GLY A 130 0.23 7.68 -26.22
N ALA A 131 0.34 7.83 -24.91
CA ALA A 131 1.31 7.05 -24.14
C ALA A 131 0.85 5.58 -24.13
N THR A 132 1.71 4.68 -24.60
CA THR A 132 1.51 3.25 -24.40
C THR A 132 1.50 3.01 -22.89
N PRO A 133 0.50 2.29 -22.34
CA PRO A 133 0.49 1.99 -20.92
C PRO A 133 1.82 1.37 -20.50
N ALA A 134 2.42 1.87 -19.42
CA ALA A 134 3.59 1.21 -18.86
C ALA A 134 3.18 -0.19 -18.43
N ASP A 135 3.81 -1.21 -18.99
CA ASP A 135 3.64 -2.58 -18.51
C ASP A 135 4.32 -2.67 -17.14
N PRO A 136 3.58 -2.84 -16.04
CA PRO A 136 4.17 -2.93 -14.71
C PRO A 136 5.11 -4.14 -14.54
N ALA A 137 5.05 -5.11 -15.47
CA ALA A 137 5.97 -6.25 -15.50
C ALA A 137 7.22 -6.01 -16.39
N ALA A 138 7.26 -4.94 -17.17
CA ALA A 138 8.37 -4.62 -18.05
C ALA A 138 9.37 -3.67 -17.38
N ALA A 139 10.02 -4.12 -16.32
CA ALA A 139 11.23 -3.46 -15.86
C ALA A 139 12.35 -3.71 -16.88
N PRO A 140 13.08 -2.68 -17.37
CA PRO A 140 14.28 -2.92 -18.15
C PRO A 140 15.28 -3.71 -17.29
N ALA A 141 15.79 -4.81 -17.83
CA ALA A 141 16.90 -5.52 -17.22
C ALA A 141 18.04 -4.50 -17.01
N ALA A 142 18.55 -4.43 -15.78
CA ALA A 142 19.65 -3.56 -15.45
C ALA A 142 20.85 -3.88 -16.36
N GLU A 143 21.17 -3.01 -17.29
CA GLU A 143 22.46 -3.02 -17.97
C GLU A 143 23.53 -2.68 -16.93
N SER A 144 24.45 -3.62 -16.77
CA SER A 144 25.63 -3.45 -15.92
C SER A 144 26.46 -2.26 -16.45
N ALA A 145 26.41 -1.13 -15.79
CA ALA A 145 27.29 -0.01 -16.06
C ALA A 145 28.69 -0.37 -15.56
N GLU A 146 29.64 -0.47 -16.48
CA GLU A 146 31.05 -0.59 -16.17
C GLU A 146 31.56 0.74 -15.56
N ASP A 147 32.28 0.61 -14.45
CA ASP A 147 32.98 1.66 -13.73
C ASP A 147 33.94 2.44 -14.61
N GLY A 148 33.74 3.75 -14.74
CA GLY A 148 34.74 4.71 -15.23
C GLY A 148 34.76 5.94 -14.34
N PRO A 149 35.92 6.35 -13.81
CA PRO A 149 36.00 7.47 -12.88
C PRO A 149 35.89 8.80 -13.63
N VAL A 150 34.86 9.61 -13.37
CA VAL A 150 34.78 10.99 -13.80
C VAL A 150 35.05 11.91 -12.60
N ALA A 151 36.23 12.51 -12.61
CA ALA A 151 36.55 13.65 -11.75
C ALA A 151 35.84 14.89 -12.35
N GLY A 152 34.91 15.47 -11.59
CA GLY A 152 34.22 16.72 -11.88
C GLY A 152 34.54 17.77 -10.82
N GLU A 153 35.00 18.96 -11.25
CA GLU A 153 35.32 20.12 -10.42
C GLU A 153 34.06 20.65 -9.67
N PRO A 154 34.23 21.32 -8.51
CA PRO A 154 33.13 21.83 -7.73
C PRO A 154 32.49 23.05 -8.37
N ALA A 155 31.19 22.99 -8.63
CA ALA A 155 30.36 24.11 -9.03
C ALA A 155 30.15 25.06 -7.83
N ALA A 156 30.46 26.33 -8.01
CA ALA A 156 30.20 27.41 -7.07
C ALA A 156 28.68 27.79 -7.10
N ASP A 157 28.20 28.21 -5.93
CA ASP A 157 26.91 28.83 -5.68
C ASP A 157 25.67 27.87 -5.64
N ALA A 158 25.55 27.13 -4.52
CA ALA A 158 24.25 26.65 -4.06
C ALA A 158 23.63 27.70 -3.12
N PRO A 159 22.32 27.96 -3.18
CA PRO A 159 21.65 28.88 -2.24
C PRO A 159 21.70 28.32 -0.82
N ASP A 160 21.84 29.23 0.13
CA ASP A 160 21.92 29.00 1.58
C ASP A 160 20.75 28.11 2.04
N VAL A 161 21.01 26.82 2.18
CA VAL A 161 20.09 25.89 2.85
C VAL A 161 20.22 26.20 4.34
N PRO A 162 19.11 26.52 5.05
CA PRO A 162 19.19 26.74 6.49
C PRO A 162 19.82 25.51 7.15
N THR A 163 20.95 25.74 7.80
CA THR A 163 21.65 24.71 8.59
C THR A 163 20.72 24.24 9.69
N VAL A 164 20.05 23.13 9.47
CA VAL A 164 19.37 22.42 10.54
C VAL A 164 20.46 21.97 11.47
N THR A 165 20.50 22.54 12.68
CA THR A 165 21.41 22.10 13.73
C THR A 165 20.98 20.68 14.07
N ILE A 166 21.67 19.69 13.51
CA ILE A 166 21.50 18.29 13.91
C ILE A 166 21.83 18.25 15.39
N PRO A 167 20.92 17.79 16.28
CA PRO A 167 21.24 17.60 17.68
C PRO A 167 22.49 16.73 17.78
N ASP A 168 23.37 17.05 18.75
CA ASP A 168 24.60 16.30 19.03
C ASP A 168 24.35 14.80 18.85
N PRO A 169 25.06 14.12 17.92
CA PRO A 169 24.90 12.67 17.71
C PRO A 169 25.22 11.85 18.98
N ASN A 170 25.85 12.46 19.98
CA ASN A 170 26.02 11.88 21.31
C ASN A 170 24.90 12.25 22.29
N SER A 171 23.97 13.13 21.94
CA SER A 171 22.73 13.20 22.68
C SER A 171 21.94 11.97 22.27
N ARG A 172 22.15 10.86 23.01
CA ARG A 172 21.24 9.73 22.94
C ARG A 172 19.85 10.29 23.10
N VAL A 173 19.13 10.44 22.00
CA VAL A 173 17.72 10.77 22.02
C VAL A 173 17.08 9.57 22.68
N GLY A 174 16.77 9.71 23.93
CA GLY A 174 16.11 8.68 24.67
C GLY A 174 17.00 8.10 25.76
N SER A 175 16.69 8.51 26.96
CA SER A 175 16.79 7.67 28.16
C SER A 175 16.29 6.26 27.81
N ALA A 176 16.49 5.31 28.72
CA ALA A 176 16.05 3.92 28.64
C ALA A 176 14.59 3.67 28.14
N HIS A 177 13.82 4.72 27.91
CA HIS A 177 12.40 4.67 27.52
C HIS A 177 12.16 4.80 26.00
N SER A 178 13.17 5.06 25.19
CA SER A 178 12.98 5.33 23.74
C SER A 178 12.66 4.10 22.90
N ASN A 179 12.86 2.88 23.42
CA ASN A 179 12.62 1.61 22.72
C ASN A 179 11.69 0.67 23.50
N TRP A 180 10.82 1.20 24.37
CA TRP A 180 9.94 0.38 25.18
C TRP A 180 9.09 -0.61 24.35
N GLY A 181 8.66 -0.22 23.17
CA GLY A 181 7.89 -1.09 22.28
C GLY A 181 8.69 -2.30 21.80
N ALA A 182 9.94 -2.10 21.43
CA ALA A 182 10.84 -3.17 21.03
C ALA A 182 11.17 -4.09 22.22
N GLU A 183 11.34 -3.52 23.41
CA GLU A 183 11.55 -4.28 24.65
C GLU A 183 10.30 -5.08 25.05
N ALA A 184 9.12 -4.48 24.96
CA ALA A 184 7.85 -5.14 25.28
C ALA A 184 7.53 -6.33 24.36
N MET A 185 8.00 -6.27 23.12
CA MET A 185 7.86 -7.35 22.13
C MET A 185 9.02 -8.36 22.17
N ASP A 186 10.03 -8.16 23.05
CA ASP A 186 11.26 -8.95 23.05
C ASP A 186 11.92 -9.06 21.65
N ALA A 187 11.94 -7.96 20.93
CA ALA A 187 12.45 -7.92 19.57
C ALA A 187 13.92 -8.35 19.47
N ARG A 188 14.75 -8.04 20.49
CA ARG A 188 16.14 -8.51 20.58
C ARG A 188 16.22 -10.01 20.81
N GLY A 189 15.43 -10.56 21.72
CA GLY A 189 15.39 -12.00 21.97
C GLY A 189 14.95 -12.77 20.71
N ALA A 190 13.99 -12.25 19.96
CA ALA A 190 13.61 -12.80 18.66
C ALA A 190 14.78 -12.74 17.65
N ALA A 191 15.59 -11.69 17.69
CA ALA A 191 16.76 -11.54 16.83
C ALA A 191 17.89 -12.52 17.17
N GLU A 192 18.05 -12.90 18.44
CA GLU A 192 19.08 -13.82 18.91
C GLU A 192 18.75 -15.29 18.65
N VAL A 193 17.49 -15.64 18.39
CA VAL A 193 17.14 -17.00 17.99
C VAL A 193 17.79 -17.29 16.65
N ALA A 194 18.87 -18.07 16.69
CA ALA A 194 19.66 -18.46 15.52
C ALA A 194 18.87 -19.36 14.57
N VAL A 195 17.97 -18.78 13.82
CA VAL A 195 17.39 -19.39 12.64
C VAL A 195 18.25 -18.96 11.46
N THR A 196 18.62 -19.88 10.59
CA THR A 196 19.22 -19.52 9.30
C THR A 196 18.21 -18.66 8.57
N ARG A 197 18.45 -17.33 8.57
CA ARG A 197 17.52 -16.37 7.97
C ARG A 197 17.83 -16.25 6.50
N ALA A 198 16.82 -16.45 5.67
CA ALA A 198 16.87 -15.95 4.31
C ALA A 198 16.84 -14.41 4.37
N PRO A 199 17.52 -13.71 3.44
CA PRO A 199 17.34 -12.28 3.30
C PRO A 199 15.85 -11.94 3.11
N VAL A 200 15.33 -10.98 3.87
CA VAL A 200 13.92 -10.53 3.81
C VAL A 200 13.87 -9.16 3.15
N THR A 201 12.97 -9.00 2.19
CA THR A 201 12.70 -7.72 1.54
C THR A 201 11.36 -7.18 2.01
N VAL A 202 11.37 -5.96 2.55
CA VAL A 202 10.19 -5.24 3.00
C VAL A 202 9.89 -4.10 2.04
N GLY A 203 8.73 -4.17 1.38
CA GLY A 203 8.18 -3.06 0.60
C GLY A 203 7.45 -2.09 1.51
N ILE A 204 7.84 -0.84 1.49
CA ILE A 204 7.19 0.23 2.25
C ILE A 204 6.35 1.05 1.28
N ILE A 205 5.04 0.84 1.31
CA ILE A 205 4.07 1.64 0.54
C ILE A 205 3.76 2.87 1.38
N ASP A 206 4.29 4.04 0.95
CA ASP A 206 4.23 5.26 1.76
C ASP A 206 4.55 6.50 0.91
N SER A 207 5.02 7.58 1.55
CA SER A 207 5.44 8.84 0.95
C SER A 207 6.80 8.81 0.24
N GLY A 208 7.44 7.64 0.16
CA GLY A 208 8.83 7.49 -0.28
C GLY A 208 9.80 7.44 0.90
N ILE A 209 11.05 7.06 0.64
CA ILE A 209 12.10 6.95 1.65
C ILE A 209 13.27 7.85 1.24
N ASP A 210 13.82 8.61 2.19
CA ASP A 210 15.10 9.27 2.07
C ASP A 210 16.23 8.24 2.24
N ASP A 211 16.76 7.74 1.16
CA ASP A 211 17.84 6.75 1.13
C ASP A 211 19.22 7.35 1.46
N THR A 212 19.30 8.70 1.57
CA THR A 212 20.50 9.41 2.02
C THR A 212 20.56 9.58 3.53
N GLN A 213 19.47 9.23 4.24
CA GLN A 213 19.41 9.29 5.69
C GLN A 213 20.52 8.38 6.29
N PRO A 214 21.43 8.92 7.16
CA PRO A 214 22.60 8.18 7.64
C PRO A 214 22.28 6.81 8.27
N ASP A 215 21.13 6.71 8.95
CA ASP A 215 20.68 5.46 9.58
C ASP A 215 20.17 4.42 8.58
N LEU A 216 19.86 4.83 7.34
CA LEU A 216 19.31 3.98 6.29
C LEU A 216 20.31 3.68 5.15
N VAL A 217 21.52 4.20 5.22
CA VAL A 217 22.54 4.01 4.18
C VAL A 217 22.76 2.51 3.91
N GLY A 218 22.53 2.12 2.63
CA GLY A 218 22.68 0.74 2.17
C GLY A 218 21.51 -0.18 2.53
N ARG A 219 20.41 0.35 3.09
CA ARG A 219 19.20 -0.43 3.39
C ARG A 219 18.20 -0.43 2.24
N VAL A 220 18.11 0.67 1.48
CA VAL A 220 17.12 0.84 0.42
C VAL A 220 17.65 0.32 -0.92
N ASP A 221 16.95 -0.62 -1.51
CA ASP A 221 17.18 -1.08 -2.88
C ASP A 221 16.51 -0.11 -3.86
N THR A 222 17.28 0.84 -4.33
CA THR A 222 16.80 1.88 -5.25
C THR A 222 16.44 1.33 -6.64
N ALA A 223 17.06 0.21 -7.05
CA ALA A 223 16.78 -0.41 -8.34
C ALA A 223 15.38 -1.06 -8.40
N ARG A 224 14.88 -1.55 -7.27
CA ARG A 224 13.53 -2.08 -7.14
C ARG A 224 12.51 -1.07 -6.63
N SER A 225 12.96 0.13 -6.25
CA SER A 225 12.06 1.17 -5.76
C SER A 225 11.33 1.90 -6.88
N VAL A 226 10.13 2.41 -6.59
CA VAL A 226 9.21 2.98 -7.59
C VAL A 226 8.35 4.10 -7.01
N SER A 227 7.83 4.97 -7.85
CA SER A 227 6.69 5.83 -7.54
C SER A 227 5.46 5.35 -8.31
N CYS A 228 4.36 5.18 -7.61
CA CYS A 228 3.01 4.94 -8.11
C CYS A 228 2.09 6.15 -7.88
N ALA A 229 2.60 7.23 -7.30
CA ALA A 229 1.82 8.35 -6.75
C ALA A 229 0.99 9.11 -7.80
N VAL A 230 1.44 9.16 -9.05
CA VAL A 230 0.73 9.87 -10.13
C VAL A 230 -0.08 8.89 -10.95
N ASN A 231 -1.41 8.93 -10.79
CA ASN A 231 -2.37 8.11 -11.56
C ASN A 231 -2.13 6.59 -11.51
N GLY A 232 -1.39 6.08 -10.53
CA GLY A 232 -1.02 4.67 -10.46
C GLY A 232 -0.12 4.20 -11.61
N VAL A 233 0.59 5.11 -12.28
CA VAL A 233 1.55 4.77 -13.33
C VAL A 233 2.93 4.60 -12.72
N PRO A 234 3.54 3.40 -12.80
CA PRO A 234 4.84 3.17 -12.17
C PRO A 234 5.94 4.03 -12.84
N ASN A 235 6.73 4.70 -12.00
CA ASN A 235 7.83 5.55 -12.44
C ASN A 235 9.06 5.33 -11.55
N GLN A 236 10.17 4.87 -12.13
CA GLN A 236 11.41 4.59 -11.43
C GLN A 236 12.44 5.75 -11.49
N ALA A 237 12.12 6.87 -12.15
CA ALA A 237 13.00 8.01 -12.16
C ALA A 237 13.30 8.50 -10.73
N GLU A 238 14.53 8.91 -10.47
CA GLU A 238 15.00 9.29 -9.13
C GLU A 238 14.16 10.42 -8.53
N ASP A 239 13.88 11.46 -9.32
CA ASP A 239 13.03 12.59 -8.90
C ASP A 239 11.60 12.16 -8.59
N ALA A 240 11.04 11.21 -9.34
CA ALA A 240 9.69 10.67 -9.08
C ALA A 240 9.64 9.84 -7.78
N ARG A 241 10.71 9.09 -7.48
CA ARG A 241 10.83 8.27 -6.27
C ARG A 241 11.15 9.06 -5.02
N ARG A 242 11.65 10.29 -5.17
CA ARG A 242 12.01 11.14 -4.06
C ARG A 242 10.86 11.27 -3.09
N PHE A 243 11.15 11.12 -1.79
CA PHE A 243 10.15 11.22 -0.74
C PHE A 243 9.46 12.61 -0.77
N SER A 244 8.15 12.61 -0.52
CA SER A 244 7.36 13.84 -0.42
C SER A 244 7.26 14.34 1.03
N ARG A 245 7.37 13.41 2.00
CA ARG A 245 7.36 13.67 3.44
C ARG A 245 8.24 12.67 4.18
N GLU A 246 8.59 13.00 5.43
CA GLU A 246 9.48 12.18 6.26
C GLU A 246 8.82 10.88 6.75
N HIS A 247 7.49 10.71 6.64
CA HIS A 247 6.76 9.59 7.23
C HIS A 247 7.30 8.23 6.75
N GLY A 248 7.45 8.01 5.46
CA GLY A 248 8.00 6.76 4.93
C GLY A 248 9.45 6.50 5.38
N THR A 249 10.24 7.56 5.59
CA THR A 249 11.59 7.46 6.14
C THR A 249 11.58 7.06 7.62
N HIS A 250 10.64 7.62 8.42
CA HIS A 250 10.46 7.22 9.82
C HIS A 250 10.03 5.75 9.92
N VAL A 251 9.09 5.31 9.11
CA VAL A 251 8.66 3.90 9.02
C VAL A 251 9.85 3.01 8.66
N ALA A 252 10.63 3.39 7.66
CA ALA A 252 11.84 2.68 7.25
C ALA A 252 12.84 2.54 8.40
N GLY A 253 13.06 3.61 9.17
CA GLY A 253 13.92 3.62 10.33
C GLY A 253 13.48 2.66 11.42
N VAL A 254 12.19 2.66 11.78
CA VAL A 254 11.64 1.70 12.77
C VAL A 254 11.85 0.25 12.33
N ILE A 255 11.73 -0.01 11.02
CA ILE A 255 11.88 -1.38 10.49
C ILE A 255 13.36 -1.78 10.42
N ALA A 256 14.23 -0.98 9.80
CA ALA A 256 15.56 -1.42 9.38
C ALA A 256 16.68 -0.39 9.53
N ALA A 257 16.57 0.59 10.44
CA ALA A 257 17.70 1.46 10.72
C ALA A 257 18.94 0.64 11.10
N ASN A 258 20.09 1.10 10.63
CA ASN A 258 21.37 0.43 10.86
C ASN A 258 21.73 0.39 12.34
N HIS A 259 22.34 -0.70 12.77
CA HIS A 259 22.96 -0.77 14.10
C HIS A 259 24.35 -0.14 14.04
N ASN A 260 24.43 1.19 14.17
CA ASN A 260 25.62 1.98 13.87
C ASN A 260 25.97 3.04 14.93
N ASP A 261 25.37 2.93 16.12
CA ASP A 261 25.57 3.84 17.28
C ASP A 261 25.07 5.30 17.03
N ILE A 262 24.29 5.54 15.97
CA ILE A 262 23.61 6.82 15.72
C ILE A 262 22.10 6.59 15.59
N GLY A 263 21.28 7.60 15.90
CA GLY A 263 19.83 7.55 15.73
C GLY A 263 19.17 6.43 16.52
N ILE A 264 18.50 5.51 15.81
CA ILE A 264 17.78 4.37 16.39
C ILE A 264 18.24 3.06 15.76
N ASP A 265 18.07 1.95 16.48
CA ASP A 265 18.21 0.61 15.91
C ASP A 265 16.85 0.16 15.37
N GLY A 266 16.80 -0.27 14.12
CA GLY A 266 15.62 -0.91 13.53
C GLY A 266 15.36 -2.30 14.15
N ILE A 267 14.12 -2.76 14.07
CA ILE A 267 13.73 -4.10 14.56
C ILE A 267 14.40 -5.21 13.73
N ALA A 268 14.60 -4.97 12.45
CA ALA A 268 15.21 -5.89 11.48
C ALA A 268 16.27 -5.18 10.63
N PRO A 269 17.42 -4.77 11.23
CA PRO A 269 18.42 -3.94 10.55
C PRO A 269 19.09 -4.64 9.36
N GLU A 270 18.88 -5.94 9.19
CA GLU A 270 19.40 -6.73 8.07
C GLU A 270 18.41 -6.83 6.90
N ALA A 271 17.17 -6.34 7.06
CA ALA A 271 16.19 -6.35 5.99
C ALA A 271 16.59 -5.39 4.85
N THR A 272 16.27 -5.78 3.63
CA THR A 272 16.33 -4.89 2.48
C THR A 272 15.01 -4.16 2.33
N LEU A 273 15.05 -2.86 2.14
CA LEU A 273 13.87 -2.03 1.96
C LEU A 273 13.65 -1.70 0.48
N VAL A 274 12.42 -1.78 0.02
CA VAL A 274 11.97 -1.29 -1.27
C VAL A 274 11.02 -0.12 -1.04
N SER A 275 11.39 1.08 -1.49
CA SER A 275 10.54 2.26 -1.41
C SER A 275 9.50 2.22 -2.52
N ILE A 276 8.21 2.16 -2.13
CA ILE A 276 7.08 2.21 -3.05
C ILE A 276 6.28 3.46 -2.72
N LYS A 277 6.66 4.59 -3.36
CA LYS A 277 5.98 5.87 -3.14
C LYS A 277 4.59 5.80 -3.77
N ALA A 278 3.55 5.85 -2.94
CA ALA A 278 2.17 5.79 -3.39
C ALA A 278 1.33 7.01 -2.96
N LEU A 279 1.78 7.75 -1.92
CA LEU A 279 1.16 9.01 -1.53
C LEU A 279 1.58 10.10 -2.50
N ASN A 280 0.59 10.88 -2.95
CA ASN A 280 0.83 12.05 -3.80
C ASN A 280 1.30 13.26 -2.97
N GLU A 281 1.48 14.41 -3.63
CA GLU A 281 1.96 15.64 -2.99
C GLU A 281 0.98 16.25 -1.95
N SER A 282 -0.27 15.77 -1.95
CA SER A 282 -1.30 16.13 -0.96
C SER A 282 -1.46 15.10 0.14
N ASP A 283 -0.56 14.12 0.24
CA ASP A 283 -0.59 12.96 1.16
C ASP A 283 -1.82 12.08 1.02
N LEU A 284 -2.36 11.98 -0.17
CA LEU A 284 -3.47 11.10 -0.46
C LEU A 284 -2.99 9.88 -1.25
N LEU A 285 -3.50 8.72 -0.88
CA LEU A 285 -3.24 7.46 -1.55
C LEU A 285 -4.51 6.96 -2.23
N TYR A 286 -4.62 7.19 -3.53
CA TYR A 286 -5.76 6.77 -4.32
C TYR A 286 -5.71 5.29 -4.73
N PRO A 287 -6.86 4.67 -5.05
CA PRO A 287 -6.96 3.25 -5.43
C PRO A 287 -6.01 2.82 -6.55
N GLU A 288 -5.85 3.64 -7.59
CA GLU A 288 -4.93 3.36 -8.70
C GLU A 288 -3.47 3.30 -8.25
N ALA A 289 -3.06 4.15 -7.31
CA ALA A 289 -1.72 4.13 -6.73
C ALA A 289 -1.51 2.90 -5.84
N LEU A 290 -2.53 2.50 -5.08
CA LEU A 290 -2.52 1.29 -4.27
C LEU A 290 -2.36 0.04 -5.14
N VAL A 291 -3.16 -0.09 -6.20
CA VAL A 291 -3.07 -1.23 -7.12
C VAL A 291 -1.69 -1.31 -7.76
N CYS A 292 -1.16 -0.18 -8.26
CA CYS A 292 0.20 -0.10 -8.78
C CYS A 292 1.24 -0.59 -7.75
N ALA A 293 1.13 -0.13 -6.50
CA ALA A 293 2.09 -0.47 -5.45
C ALA A 293 2.07 -1.97 -5.10
N TYR A 294 0.91 -2.58 -4.98
CA TYR A 294 0.79 -4.02 -4.72
C TYR A 294 1.24 -4.88 -5.89
N GLU A 295 0.93 -4.49 -7.13
CA GLU A 295 1.40 -5.20 -8.32
C GLU A 295 2.92 -5.07 -8.47
N TRP A 296 3.47 -3.90 -8.16
CA TRP A 296 4.92 -3.72 -8.13
C TRP A 296 5.57 -4.64 -7.10
N ALA A 297 5.12 -4.62 -5.86
CA ALA A 297 5.63 -5.49 -4.81
C ALA A 297 5.55 -6.97 -5.19
N THR A 298 4.42 -7.39 -5.79
CA THR A 298 4.17 -8.78 -6.21
C THR A 298 5.16 -9.24 -7.27
N THR A 299 5.53 -8.36 -8.21
CA THR A 299 6.39 -8.70 -9.35
C THR A 299 7.88 -8.48 -9.09
N HIS A 300 8.25 -7.75 -8.01
CA HIS A 300 9.63 -7.37 -7.71
C HIS A 300 10.20 -8.05 -6.45
N GLN A 301 9.77 -9.28 -6.15
CA GLN A 301 10.34 -10.13 -5.09
C GLN A 301 10.34 -9.46 -3.71
N VAL A 302 9.23 -8.81 -3.35
CA VAL A 302 8.98 -8.32 -2.00
C VAL A 302 8.36 -9.45 -1.19
N ASP A 303 8.82 -9.66 0.05
CA ASP A 303 8.32 -10.71 0.94
C ASP A 303 7.21 -10.19 1.85
N ILE A 304 7.36 -8.94 2.31
CA ILE A 304 6.44 -8.29 3.25
C ILE A 304 6.10 -6.90 2.72
N VAL A 305 4.82 -6.55 2.73
CA VAL A 305 4.36 -5.18 2.44
C VAL A 305 3.89 -4.53 3.73
N HIS A 306 4.49 -3.38 4.05
CA HIS A 306 4.10 -2.54 5.17
C HIS A 306 3.24 -1.37 4.68
N ASN A 307 2.10 -1.15 5.37
CA ASN A 307 1.10 -0.16 5.02
C ASN A 307 0.75 0.67 6.26
N SER A 308 1.23 1.92 6.30
CA SER A 308 0.93 2.88 7.37
C SER A 308 0.09 4.04 6.86
N TYR A 309 -1.02 3.71 6.20
CA TYR A 309 -1.96 4.65 5.57
C TYR A 309 -3.37 4.05 5.52
N GLN A 310 -4.33 4.85 5.12
CA GLN A 310 -5.64 4.44 4.64
C GLN A 310 -5.76 4.76 3.15
N MET A 311 -6.59 4.03 2.42
CA MET A 311 -6.88 4.33 1.02
C MET A 311 -7.86 5.51 0.93
N ASP A 312 -7.47 6.57 0.23
CA ASP A 312 -8.27 7.77 0.00
C ASP A 312 -9.21 7.63 -1.22
N PRO A 313 -10.30 8.42 -1.28
CA PRO A 313 -10.67 9.49 -0.35
C PRO A 313 -11.59 9.05 0.80
N TRP A 314 -11.88 7.76 0.94
CA TRP A 314 -12.79 7.27 1.95
C TRP A 314 -12.04 6.56 3.07
N VAL A 315 -12.24 6.97 4.33
CA VAL A 315 -11.73 6.24 5.50
C VAL A 315 -12.31 4.84 5.55
N TYR A 316 -13.61 4.75 5.29
CA TYR A 316 -14.34 3.49 5.18
C TYR A 316 -15.02 3.41 3.82
N TRP A 317 -14.72 2.35 3.10
CA TRP A 317 -15.22 2.07 1.76
C TRP A 317 -16.45 1.18 1.80
N ASN A 318 -17.53 1.60 1.15
CA ASN A 318 -18.79 0.86 1.12
C ASN A 318 -18.89 0.02 -0.17
N PRO A 319 -18.91 -1.33 -0.07
CA PRO A 319 -18.98 -2.22 -1.23
C PRO A 319 -20.31 -2.14 -1.98
N THR A 320 -21.36 -1.57 -1.38
CA THR A 320 -22.69 -1.44 -2.01
C THR A 320 -22.94 -0.06 -2.60
N ASP A 321 -22.02 0.89 -2.39
CA ASP A 321 -22.12 2.22 -3.00
C ASP A 321 -21.48 2.20 -4.40
N PRO A 322 -22.25 2.44 -5.47
CA PRO A 322 -21.71 2.42 -6.84
C PRO A 322 -20.55 3.40 -7.07
N GLU A 323 -20.48 4.49 -6.31
CA GLU A 323 -19.39 5.46 -6.39
C GLU A 323 -18.09 4.99 -5.70
N GLN A 324 -18.13 3.89 -4.95
CA GLN A 324 -17.02 3.35 -4.19
C GLN A 324 -16.66 1.91 -4.57
N ALA A 325 -17.65 1.13 -4.98
CA ALA A 325 -17.52 -0.31 -5.14
C ALA A 325 -16.42 -0.72 -6.14
N ALA A 326 -16.31 -0.04 -7.28
CA ALA A 326 -15.32 -0.39 -8.30
C ALA A 326 -13.88 -0.14 -7.83
N ALA A 327 -13.65 0.96 -7.14
CA ALA A 327 -12.33 1.30 -6.58
C ALA A 327 -11.94 0.34 -5.45
N LEU A 328 -12.88 0.04 -4.56
CA LEU A 328 -12.70 -0.95 -3.49
C LEU A 328 -12.37 -2.32 -4.06
N GLU A 329 -13.11 -2.78 -5.05
CA GLU A 329 -12.89 -4.07 -5.71
C GLU A 329 -11.49 -4.16 -6.34
N ALA A 330 -11.06 -3.12 -7.07
CA ALA A 330 -9.72 -3.08 -7.67
C ALA A 330 -8.63 -3.24 -6.61
N ALA A 331 -8.76 -2.53 -5.48
CA ALA A 331 -7.84 -2.61 -4.35
C ALA A 331 -7.81 -4.02 -3.73
N GLU A 332 -8.99 -4.62 -3.49
CA GLU A 332 -9.09 -5.97 -2.91
C GLU A 332 -8.50 -7.03 -3.84
N ARG A 333 -8.72 -6.93 -5.15
CA ARG A 333 -8.11 -7.83 -6.14
C ARG A 333 -6.58 -7.78 -6.08
N ALA A 334 -5.98 -6.59 -6.00
CA ALA A 334 -4.54 -6.43 -5.91
C ALA A 334 -3.96 -6.99 -4.60
N ILE A 335 -4.60 -6.71 -3.47
CA ILE A 335 -4.20 -7.22 -2.15
C ILE A 335 -4.29 -8.75 -2.11
N HIS A 336 -5.40 -9.34 -2.56
CA HIS A 336 -5.58 -10.79 -2.57
C HIS A 336 -4.59 -11.48 -3.53
N ARG A 337 -4.26 -10.85 -4.66
CA ARG A 337 -3.23 -11.36 -5.56
C ARG A 337 -1.85 -11.36 -4.89
N ALA A 338 -1.47 -10.27 -4.22
CA ALA A 338 -0.23 -10.19 -3.46
C ALA A 338 -0.14 -11.31 -2.42
N GLN A 339 -1.18 -11.49 -1.61
CA GLN A 339 -1.27 -12.57 -0.63
C GLN A 339 -1.18 -13.97 -1.27
N SER A 340 -1.88 -14.18 -2.38
CA SER A 340 -1.85 -15.45 -3.12
C SER A 340 -0.48 -15.74 -3.73
N SER A 341 0.31 -14.71 -3.97
CA SER A 341 1.69 -14.81 -4.45
C SER A 341 2.70 -15.01 -3.32
N GLY A 342 2.24 -15.05 -2.06
CA GLY A 342 3.05 -15.33 -0.89
C GLY A 342 3.52 -14.10 -0.12
N LEU A 343 3.10 -12.88 -0.49
CA LEU A 343 3.43 -11.66 0.25
C LEU A 343 2.66 -11.62 1.57
N ALA A 344 3.36 -11.33 2.66
CA ALA A 344 2.72 -10.97 3.92
C ALA A 344 2.31 -9.49 3.88
N VAL A 345 1.02 -9.22 4.09
CA VAL A 345 0.48 -7.85 4.09
C VAL A 345 0.18 -7.43 5.52
N ILE A 346 0.85 -6.36 5.96
CA ILE A 346 0.72 -5.81 7.31
C ILE A 346 0.23 -4.37 7.20
N ALA A 347 -0.79 -4.00 7.97
CA ALA A 347 -1.36 -2.66 7.94
C ALA A 347 -1.68 -2.14 9.35
N GLY A 348 -1.52 -0.84 9.55
CA GLY A 348 -2.05 -0.16 10.73
C GLY A 348 -3.58 -0.15 10.74
N SER A 349 -4.20 -0.36 11.90
CA SER A 349 -5.67 -0.35 12.06
C SER A 349 -6.26 1.05 12.22
N GLY A 350 -5.50 2.10 11.90
CA GLY A 350 -5.91 3.49 12.03
C GLY A 350 -5.47 4.14 13.34
N ASP A 351 -5.70 5.43 13.44
CA ASP A 351 -5.21 6.32 14.51
C ASP A 351 -6.34 7.11 15.21
N ARG A 352 -7.60 6.77 14.93
CA ARG A 352 -8.77 7.49 15.43
C ARG A 352 -9.32 6.99 16.76
N GLY A 353 -8.74 5.94 17.33
CA GLY A 353 -9.21 5.35 18.58
C GLY A 353 -10.63 4.78 18.50
N VAL A 354 -11.02 4.26 17.35
CA VAL A 354 -12.35 3.68 17.09
C VAL A 354 -12.27 2.18 16.92
N ASP A 355 -13.37 1.49 17.25
CA ASP A 355 -13.53 0.08 16.91
C ASP A 355 -13.78 -0.06 15.40
N ILE A 356 -12.76 -0.51 14.66
CA ILE A 356 -12.86 -0.63 13.21
C ILE A 356 -13.76 -1.79 12.76
N ASP A 357 -14.01 -2.76 13.63
CA ASP A 357 -14.91 -3.89 13.31
C ASP A 357 -16.39 -3.49 13.38
N HIS A 358 -16.70 -2.42 14.11
CA HIS A 358 -18.06 -1.93 14.26
C HIS A 358 -18.16 -0.41 14.01
N PRO A 359 -17.69 0.09 12.86
CA PRO A 359 -17.74 1.50 12.54
C PRO A 359 -19.19 1.94 12.34
N THR A 360 -19.57 3.08 12.92
CA THR A 360 -20.95 3.60 12.80
C THR A 360 -21.02 4.84 11.95
N THR A 361 -20.11 5.78 12.18
CA THR A 361 -20.07 7.07 11.47
C THR A 361 -18.64 7.49 11.15
N ASP A 362 -18.51 8.27 10.09
CA ASP A 362 -17.29 8.93 9.67
C ASP A 362 -17.64 10.39 9.32
N SER A 363 -16.81 11.33 9.75
CA SER A 363 -16.96 12.75 9.45
C SER A 363 -15.72 13.34 8.76
N ASP A 364 -14.77 12.49 8.38
CA ASP A 364 -13.51 12.90 7.78
C ASP A 364 -13.48 12.69 6.26
N SER A 365 -14.41 11.87 5.75
CA SER A 365 -14.47 11.56 4.32
C SER A 365 -15.52 12.37 3.56
N PRO A 366 -15.26 12.66 2.30
CA PRO A 366 -14.05 12.34 1.54
C PRO A 366 -12.88 13.25 1.94
N THR A 367 -11.65 12.71 1.94
CA THR A 367 -10.43 13.43 2.34
C THR A 367 -9.92 14.39 1.25
N ASP A 368 -10.32 14.18 0.01
CA ASP A 368 -9.94 15.01 -1.15
C ASP A 368 -10.93 16.14 -1.47
N SER A 369 -11.99 16.27 -0.68
CA SER A 369 -13.08 17.21 -0.91
C SER A 369 -13.70 17.64 0.43
N THR A 370 -14.87 18.28 0.40
CA THR A 370 -15.57 18.64 1.63
C THR A 370 -16.09 17.40 2.34
N PRO A 371 -15.64 17.11 3.57
CA PRO A 371 -16.11 15.95 4.32
C PRO A 371 -17.62 15.98 4.59
N ILE A 372 -18.22 14.79 4.62
CA ILE A 372 -19.65 14.60 4.89
C ILE A 372 -19.84 14.33 6.39
N PRO A 373 -20.43 15.28 7.14
CA PRO A 373 -20.61 15.09 8.58
C PRO A 373 -21.49 13.88 8.91
N ASN A 374 -21.05 13.05 9.86
CA ASN A 374 -21.78 11.88 10.36
C ASN A 374 -22.24 10.92 9.24
N ARG A 375 -21.41 10.73 8.21
CA ARG A 375 -21.67 9.75 7.16
C ARG A 375 -21.80 8.36 7.78
N SER A 376 -22.92 7.67 7.53
CA SER A 376 -23.06 6.27 7.96
C SER A 376 -22.05 5.38 7.23
N VAL A 377 -21.35 4.54 7.98
CA VAL A 377 -20.35 3.60 7.46
C VAL A 377 -20.65 2.15 7.84
N GLU A 378 -21.91 1.87 8.19
CA GLU A 378 -22.35 0.51 8.47
C GLU A 378 -22.11 -0.40 7.26
N GLY A 379 -21.40 -1.51 7.48
CA GLY A 379 -21.02 -2.45 6.40
C GLY A 379 -19.85 -1.99 5.51
N ALA A 380 -19.33 -0.79 5.74
CA ALA A 380 -18.11 -0.32 5.09
C ALA A 380 -16.85 -0.85 5.80
N ARG A 381 -15.71 -0.77 5.13
CA ARG A 381 -14.44 -1.28 5.65
C ARG A 381 -13.26 -0.35 5.35
N MET A 382 -12.27 -0.35 6.23
CA MET A 382 -11.00 0.36 6.05
C MET A 382 -10.05 -0.48 5.17
N VAL A 383 -9.44 0.15 4.18
CA VAL A 383 -8.46 -0.49 3.28
C VAL A 383 -7.07 0.10 3.56
N PRO A 384 -6.04 -0.75 3.71
CA PRO A 384 -6.02 -2.22 3.59
C PRO A 384 -6.38 -2.98 4.88
N ALA A 385 -6.48 -2.33 6.03
CA ALA A 385 -6.50 -2.94 7.36
C ALA A 385 -7.58 -4.02 7.56
N GLN A 386 -8.76 -3.88 6.94
CA GLN A 386 -9.88 -4.83 7.08
C GLN A 386 -10.08 -5.73 5.86
N VAL A 387 -9.14 -5.73 4.90
CA VAL A 387 -9.17 -6.70 3.80
C VAL A 387 -8.78 -8.08 4.34
N SER A 388 -9.52 -9.10 3.93
CA SER A 388 -9.30 -10.47 4.41
C SER A 388 -7.85 -10.92 4.21
N GLY A 389 -7.26 -11.51 5.26
CA GLY A 389 -5.88 -12.02 5.25
C GLY A 389 -4.80 -10.95 5.51
N VAL A 390 -5.16 -9.68 5.65
CA VAL A 390 -4.24 -8.64 6.11
C VAL A 390 -4.02 -8.75 7.61
N VAL A 391 -2.78 -8.63 8.05
CA VAL A 391 -2.43 -8.53 9.48
C VAL A 391 -2.63 -7.09 9.91
N SER A 392 -3.75 -6.82 10.58
CA SER A 392 -4.08 -5.49 11.10
C SER A 392 -3.44 -5.30 12.47
N VAL A 393 -2.72 -4.20 12.66
CA VAL A 393 -1.94 -3.90 13.87
C VAL A 393 -2.45 -2.60 14.50
N SER A 394 -2.95 -2.69 15.72
CA SER A 394 -3.36 -1.52 16.51
C SER A 394 -2.19 -0.95 17.29
N SER A 395 -2.23 0.36 17.54
CA SER A 395 -1.26 1.00 18.42
C SER A 395 -1.59 0.73 19.89
N VAL A 396 -0.55 0.68 20.71
CA VAL A 396 -0.66 0.58 22.17
C VAL A 396 0.19 1.67 22.80
N GLY A 397 -0.28 2.25 23.89
CA GLY A 397 0.46 3.23 24.70
C GLY A 397 0.85 2.65 26.06
N MET A 398 1.78 3.31 26.74
CA MET A 398 2.06 3.06 28.14
C MET A 398 1.30 4.09 29.00
N GLU A 399 0.51 3.62 29.96
CA GLU A 399 -0.15 4.52 30.89
C GLU A 399 0.84 5.12 31.91
N ASP A 400 1.79 4.32 32.38
CA ASP A 400 2.84 4.74 33.31
C ASP A 400 4.04 3.80 33.21
N TRP A 401 5.17 4.31 32.72
CA TRP A 401 6.40 3.54 32.61
C TRP A 401 6.94 3.05 33.97
N ASN A 402 6.63 3.78 35.06
CA ASN A 402 7.07 3.44 36.40
C ASN A 402 6.04 2.57 37.17
N ALA A 403 4.88 2.30 36.60
CA ALA A 403 3.89 1.42 37.21
C ALA A 403 4.18 -0.04 36.88
N GLU A 404 4.32 -0.85 37.90
CA GLU A 404 4.41 -2.30 37.74
C GLU A 404 3.03 -2.94 37.96
N PRO A 405 2.58 -3.86 37.07
CA PRO A 405 3.15 -4.25 35.78
C PRO A 405 2.80 -3.29 34.63
N LEU A 406 3.61 -3.28 33.58
CA LEU A 406 3.30 -2.59 32.33
C LEU A 406 1.91 -2.98 31.84
N ARG A 407 1.04 -1.99 31.68
CA ARG A 407 -0.27 -2.17 31.06
C ARG A 407 -0.27 -1.48 29.71
N ALA A 408 -0.39 -2.26 28.65
CA ALA A 408 -0.67 -1.72 27.34
C ALA A 408 -2.15 -1.32 27.28
N THR A 409 -2.43 -0.09 26.86
CA THR A 409 -3.79 0.37 26.59
C THR A 409 -3.93 0.51 25.09
N LEU A 410 -4.98 -0.08 24.54
CA LEU A 410 -5.34 0.13 23.14
C LEU A 410 -5.72 1.61 22.98
N MET A 411 -5.07 2.29 22.05
CA MET A 411 -5.36 3.68 21.68
C MET A 411 -6.17 3.74 20.40
#